data_b66dc43f4db47441b65d40795fe03228
#
_entry.id   b66dc43f4db47441b65d40795fe03228
#
_cell.length_a   1.000
_cell.length_b   1.000
_cell.length_c   1.000
_cell.angle_alpha   90.00
_cell.angle_beta   90.00
_cell.angle_gamma   90.00
#
_symmetry.space_group_name_H-M   'P 1'
#
loop_
_entity.id
_entity.type
_entity.pdbx_description
1 polymer ?
#
loop_
_entity_poly.entity_id
_entity_poly.type
_entity_poly.pdbx_seq_one_letter_code
_entity_poly.pdbx_strand_id
1 'polypeptide(L)'
;MPLVSIITTVYNCENYIKFSLDSILKQTFQDYEIIIVNDGSADSTWDVVKRHPLSLLGKTILVDNKENKRIPTRRNEAISLSNGKYIAIHDGDDISLPHRLQKEVDYLENNPGVFCCGSRAIKIDRNGNVGGTLMHPPPDHQGIVDFLLTQKLNPIIDPSTLFRKQDFMDLGQYSLDKSIYTVPDMDLWCRAIISGRKLFNLRDLLIKYRINPKGMTMAHRPEMKEAHFKVLKKFVEDYNNVKKDIAR
;
A
#
# COMPACT_ATOMS: atom_id res chain seq x y z
N MET A 1 1.62 20.77 10.26
CA MET A 1 1.33 19.81 9.18
C MET A 1 1.49 18.41 9.77
N PRO A 2 0.65 17.45 9.45
CA PRO A 2 0.76 16.09 9.98
C PRO A 2 2.05 15.43 9.50
N LEU A 3 2.60 14.50 10.30
CA LEU A 3 3.78 13.73 9.89
C LEU A 3 3.41 12.63 8.88
N VAL A 4 2.25 11.98 9.06
CA VAL A 4 1.76 10.88 8.22
C VAL A 4 0.44 11.24 7.54
N SER A 5 0.33 10.96 6.23
CA SER A 5 -0.96 10.94 5.53
C SER A 5 -1.35 9.50 5.24
N ILE A 6 -2.47 9.05 5.83
CA ILE A 6 -3.03 7.72 5.56
C ILE A 6 -3.89 7.82 4.30
N ILE A 7 -3.62 6.99 3.32
CA ILE A 7 -4.34 6.94 2.05
C ILE A 7 -5.22 5.71 2.01
N THR A 8 -6.53 5.90 1.90
CA THR A 8 -7.52 4.83 1.80
C THR A 8 -8.38 5.03 0.57
N THR A 9 -8.23 4.15 -0.42
CA THR A 9 -9.12 4.10 -1.58
C THR A 9 -10.18 3.04 -1.36
N VAL A 10 -11.45 3.36 -1.59
CA VAL A 10 -12.58 2.45 -1.33
C VAL A 10 -13.44 2.22 -2.58
N TYR A 11 -13.81 0.97 -2.78
CA TYR A 11 -14.73 0.56 -3.85
C TYR A 11 -15.49 -0.71 -3.42
N ASN A 12 -16.81 -0.61 -3.26
CA ASN A 12 -17.71 -1.73 -2.94
C ASN A 12 -17.19 -2.61 -1.78
N CYS A 13 -16.92 -1.99 -0.62
CA CYS A 13 -16.41 -2.65 0.58
C CYS A 13 -17.26 -2.37 1.84
N GLU A 14 -18.58 -2.16 1.68
CA GLU A 14 -19.53 -1.84 2.76
C GLU A 14 -19.43 -2.76 3.98
N ASN A 15 -19.15 -4.05 3.75
CA ASN A 15 -19.03 -5.05 4.80
C ASN A 15 -17.76 -4.93 5.65
N TYR A 16 -16.75 -4.20 5.19
CA TYR A 16 -15.42 -4.18 5.80
C TYR A 16 -14.97 -2.79 6.24
N ILE A 17 -15.37 -1.76 5.49
CA ILE A 17 -14.84 -0.39 5.66
C ILE A 17 -14.98 0.14 7.09
N LYS A 18 -16.07 -0.17 7.80
CA LYS A 18 -16.22 0.24 9.20
C LYS A 18 -15.09 -0.30 10.08
N PHE A 19 -14.75 -1.58 9.96
CA PHE A 19 -13.69 -2.21 10.77
C PHE A 19 -12.31 -1.67 10.40
N SER A 20 -12.10 -1.39 9.11
CA SER A 20 -10.89 -0.75 8.59
C SER A 20 -10.70 0.63 9.23
N LEU A 21 -11.70 1.51 9.17
CA LEU A 21 -11.66 2.85 9.76
C LEU A 21 -11.57 2.83 11.31
N ASP A 22 -12.28 1.91 11.98
CA ASP A 22 -12.15 1.69 13.43
C ASP A 22 -10.69 1.36 13.83
N SER A 23 -9.95 0.67 12.97
CA SER A 23 -8.56 0.31 13.23
C SER A 23 -7.60 1.49 13.12
N ILE A 24 -7.92 2.48 12.28
CA ILE A 24 -7.16 3.74 12.18
C ILE A 24 -7.40 4.59 13.44
N LEU A 25 -8.63 4.67 13.92
CA LEU A 25 -8.92 5.38 15.18
C LEU A 25 -8.14 4.84 16.38
N LYS A 26 -7.78 3.55 16.34
CA LYS A 26 -7.04 2.85 17.43
C LYS A 26 -5.53 2.95 17.31
N GLN A 27 -4.99 3.68 16.34
CA GLN A 27 -3.54 3.87 16.23
C GLN A 27 -3.01 4.65 17.43
N THR A 28 -1.88 4.20 17.99
CA THR A 28 -1.19 4.89 19.08
C THR A 28 -0.49 6.17 18.62
N PHE A 29 -0.02 6.19 17.38
CA PHE A 29 0.51 7.37 16.73
C PHE A 29 -0.64 8.29 16.29
N GLN A 30 -0.62 9.57 16.68
CA GLN A 30 -1.76 10.49 16.47
C GLN A 30 -1.46 11.66 15.54
N ASP A 31 -0.19 11.90 15.16
CA ASP A 31 0.19 12.97 14.23
C ASP A 31 -0.02 12.54 12.76
N TYR A 32 -1.30 12.27 12.43
CA TYR A 32 -1.71 11.89 11.09
C TYR A 32 -2.94 12.66 10.60
N GLU A 33 -3.06 12.77 9.29
CA GLU A 33 -4.30 13.02 8.55
C GLU A 33 -4.73 11.75 7.80
N ILE A 34 -5.97 11.70 7.35
CA ILE A 34 -6.45 10.63 6.48
C ILE A 34 -7.17 11.20 5.27
N ILE A 35 -6.85 10.66 4.09
CA ILE A 35 -7.52 10.94 2.83
C ILE A 35 -8.26 9.68 2.39
N ILE A 36 -9.59 9.76 2.32
CA ILE A 36 -10.45 8.66 1.90
C ILE A 36 -11.06 9.00 0.54
N VAL A 37 -10.73 8.21 -0.48
CA VAL A 37 -11.20 8.42 -1.85
C VAL A 37 -12.13 7.30 -2.25
N ASN A 38 -13.41 7.63 -2.52
CA ASN A 38 -14.36 6.71 -3.12
C ASN A 38 -14.11 6.61 -4.64
N ASP A 39 -13.96 5.39 -5.13
CA ASP A 39 -13.77 5.12 -6.56
C ASP A 39 -15.07 4.69 -7.26
N GLY A 40 -16.17 5.41 -6.98
CA GLY A 40 -17.49 5.17 -7.60
C GLY A 40 -18.18 3.93 -7.04
N SER A 41 -18.17 3.72 -5.72
CA SER A 41 -18.92 2.61 -5.09
C SER A 41 -20.41 2.68 -5.40
N ALA A 42 -21.00 1.53 -5.69
CA ALA A 42 -22.44 1.38 -5.97
C ALA A 42 -23.22 0.81 -4.75
N ASP A 43 -22.51 0.33 -3.73
CA ASP A 43 -23.05 -0.18 -2.47
C ASP A 43 -23.07 0.92 -1.39
N SER A 44 -23.35 0.55 -0.14
CA SER A 44 -23.38 1.48 0.99
C SER A 44 -22.01 1.94 1.50
N THR A 45 -20.90 1.58 0.83
CA THR A 45 -19.54 1.93 1.28
C THR A 45 -19.40 3.41 1.62
N TRP A 46 -19.81 4.30 0.71
CA TRP A 46 -19.63 5.73 0.91
C TRP A 46 -20.52 6.30 2.02
N ASP A 47 -21.71 5.75 2.21
CA ASP A 47 -22.57 6.16 3.30
C ASP A 47 -22.01 5.74 4.68
N VAL A 48 -21.39 4.56 4.75
CA VAL A 48 -20.65 4.12 5.96
C VAL A 48 -19.48 5.06 6.23
N VAL A 49 -18.68 5.40 5.22
CA VAL A 49 -17.54 6.33 5.35
C VAL A 49 -18.01 7.69 5.88
N LYS A 50 -19.03 8.32 5.27
CA LYS A 50 -19.52 9.65 5.68
C LYS A 50 -20.01 9.72 7.12
N ARG A 51 -20.60 8.61 7.61
CA ARG A 51 -21.16 8.54 9.00
C ARG A 51 -20.14 8.07 10.03
N HIS A 52 -18.97 7.63 9.60
CA HIS A 52 -17.96 7.09 10.51
C HIS A 52 -17.35 8.21 11.38
N PRO A 53 -17.13 8.00 12.71
CA PRO A 53 -16.54 9.01 13.60
C PRO A 53 -15.21 9.56 13.09
N LEU A 54 -14.35 8.74 12.48
CA LEU A 54 -13.08 9.17 11.89
C LEU A 54 -13.28 10.27 10.84
N SER A 55 -14.34 10.16 10.02
CA SER A 55 -14.65 11.11 8.95
C SER A 55 -15.13 12.47 9.46
N LEU A 56 -15.53 12.53 10.72
CA LEU A 56 -15.95 13.76 11.38
C LEU A 56 -14.81 14.49 12.09
N LEU A 57 -13.62 13.88 12.15
CA LEU A 57 -12.44 14.52 12.71
C LEU A 57 -11.90 15.57 11.72
N GLY A 58 -11.47 16.71 12.23
CA GLY A 58 -10.90 17.81 11.43
C GLY A 58 -9.61 17.47 10.67
N LYS A 59 -9.14 16.25 10.76
CA LYS A 59 -7.96 15.70 10.06
C LYS A 59 -8.33 14.72 8.93
N THR A 60 -9.58 14.72 8.47
CA THR A 60 -10.07 13.81 7.42
C THR A 60 -10.46 14.59 6.16
N ILE A 61 -9.94 14.16 5.02
CA ILE A 61 -10.30 14.63 3.68
C ILE A 61 -11.12 13.53 3.00
N LEU A 62 -12.32 13.86 2.53
CA LEU A 62 -13.23 12.95 1.85
C LEU A 62 -13.39 13.36 0.39
N VAL A 63 -13.15 12.42 -0.54
CA VAL A 63 -13.30 12.62 -1.99
C VAL A 63 -14.26 11.59 -2.54
N ASP A 64 -15.40 12.06 -3.10
CA ASP A 64 -16.46 11.21 -3.66
C ASP A 64 -16.45 11.24 -5.18
N ASN A 65 -15.85 10.25 -5.80
CA ASN A 65 -15.86 10.11 -7.26
C ASN A 65 -17.05 9.25 -7.72
N LYS A 66 -17.60 9.58 -8.90
CA LYS A 66 -18.74 8.85 -9.46
C LYS A 66 -18.36 7.74 -10.43
N GLU A 67 -17.12 7.77 -10.92
CA GLU A 67 -16.60 6.82 -11.89
C GLU A 67 -15.45 5.99 -11.28
N ASN A 68 -15.44 4.68 -11.56
CA ASN A 68 -14.31 3.83 -11.20
C ASN A 68 -13.14 4.07 -12.16
N LYS A 69 -12.04 4.62 -11.62
CA LYS A 69 -10.79 4.86 -12.36
C LYS A 69 -9.63 4.02 -11.88
N ARG A 70 -9.91 3.04 -11.04
CA ARG A 70 -8.95 2.07 -10.52
C ARG A 70 -7.96 2.65 -9.50
N ILE A 71 -7.32 1.74 -8.76
CA ILE A 71 -6.46 2.05 -7.61
C ILE A 71 -5.33 3.05 -7.93
N PRO A 72 -4.51 2.90 -8.99
CA PRO A 72 -3.39 3.83 -9.22
C PRO A 72 -3.85 5.28 -9.36
N THR A 73 -4.93 5.50 -10.14
CA THR A 73 -5.49 6.84 -10.35
C THR A 73 -5.96 7.46 -9.03
N ARG A 74 -6.69 6.68 -8.21
CA ARG A 74 -7.26 7.18 -6.95
C ARG A 74 -6.21 7.38 -5.85
N ARG A 75 -5.19 6.53 -5.82
CA ARG A 75 -4.06 6.72 -4.90
C ARG A 75 -3.24 7.95 -5.27
N ASN A 76 -2.94 8.18 -6.55
CA ASN A 76 -2.26 9.40 -6.99
C ASN A 76 -3.08 10.65 -6.64
N GLU A 77 -4.40 10.63 -6.87
CA GLU A 77 -5.32 11.70 -6.47
C GLU A 77 -5.24 11.97 -4.96
N ALA A 78 -5.37 10.93 -4.14
CA ALA A 78 -5.31 11.06 -2.69
C ALA A 78 -3.95 11.59 -2.20
N ILE A 79 -2.83 11.08 -2.75
CA ILE A 79 -1.49 11.51 -2.38
C ILE A 79 -1.24 12.96 -2.80
N SER A 80 -1.83 13.44 -3.91
CA SER A 80 -1.73 14.85 -4.30
C SER A 80 -2.36 15.81 -3.29
N LEU A 81 -3.40 15.36 -2.58
CA LEU A 81 -4.10 16.12 -1.54
C LEU A 81 -3.43 16.03 -0.16
N SER A 82 -2.46 15.14 0.00
CA SER A 82 -1.81 14.88 1.29
C SER A 82 -0.81 15.97 1.68
N ASN A 83 -0.58 16.15 2.99
CA ASN A 83 0.38 17.11 3.53
C ASN A 83 1.50 16.46 4.34
N GLY A 84 1.38 15.16 4.63
CA GLY A 84 2.35 14.40 5.43
C GLY A 84 3.70 14.21 4.74
N LYS A 85 4.75 14.15 5.53
CA LYS A 85 6.10 13.74 5.10
C LYS A 85 6.09 12.28 4.61
N TYR A 86 5.29 11.45 5.28
CA TYR A 86 5.12 10.02 4.99
C TYR A 86 3.72 9.71 4.49
N ILE A 87 3.64 8.72 3.61
CA ILE A 87 2.39 8.15 3.10
C ILE A 87 2.24 6.74 3.65
N ALA A 88 1.13 6.47 4.34
CA ALA A 88 0.71 5.14 4.76
C ALA A 88 -0.41 4.63 3.86
N ILE A 89 -0.21 3.51 3.19
CA ILE A 89 -1.28 2.85 2.44
C ILE A 89 -2.13 2.00 3.38
N HIS A 90 -3.45 2.14 3.27
CA HIS A 90 -4.40 1.39 4.07
C HIS A 90 -5.63 1.02 3.23
N ASP A 91 -5.84 -0.27 2.97
CA ASP A 91 -6.96 -0.71 2.16
C ASP A 91 -8.27 -0.77 2.96
N GLY A 92 -9.40 -0.52 2.29
CA GLY A 92 -10.71 -0.41 2.92
C GLY A 92 -11.28 -1.72 3.51
N ASP A 93 -10.59 -2.85 3.31
CA ASP A 93 -10.98 -4.16 3.84
C ASP A 93 -9.96 -4.77 4.81
N ASP A 94 -8.83 -4.10 5.05
CA ASP A 94 -7.78 -4.53 5.98
C ASP A 94 -7.93 -3.89 7.38
N ILE A 95 -7.15 -4.37 8.35
CA ILE A 95 -7.16 -3.88 9.73
C ILE A 95 -5.73 -3.58 10.17
N SER A 96 -5.42 -2.32 10.46
CA SER A 96 -4.14 -1.93 11.07
C SER A 96 -4.11 -2.28 12.55
N LEU A 97 -3.00 -2.88 13.03
CA LEU A 97 -2.80 -3.10 14.46
C LEU A 97 -2.38 -1.79 15.15
N PRO A 98 -2.68 -1.61 16.44
CA PRO A 98 -2.58 -0.30 17.11
C PRO A 98 -1.21 0.40 17.03
N HIS A 99 -0.13 -0.33 16.97
CA HIS A 99 1.23 0.22 16.95
C HIS A 99 1.85 0.32 15.54
N ARG A 100 1.06 0.10 14.49
CA ARG A 100 1.56 0.08 13.11
C ARG A 100 2.28 1.37 12.76
N LEU A 101 1.57 2.50 12.78
CA LEU A 101 2.14 3.78 12.36
C LEU A 101 3.34 4.18 13.20
N GLN A 102 3.27 3.97 14.54
CA GLN A 102 4.38 4.31 15.42
C GLN A 102 5.66 3.56 15.03
N LYS A 103 5.57 2.24 14.83
CA LYS A 103 6.74 1.42 14.47
C LYS A 103 7.30 1.75 13.10
N GLU A 104 6.44 1.98 12.11
CA GLU A 104 6.85 2.34 10.76
C GLU A 104 7.52 3.72 10.72
N VAL A 105 6.96 4.71 11.43
CA VAL A 105 7.54 6.06 11.57
C VAL A 105 8.89 5.99 12.27
N ASP A 106 8.97 5.33 13.43
CA ASP A 106 10.22 5.19 14.18
C ASP A 106 11.31 4.56 13.31
N TYR A 107 10.95 3.55 12.52
CA TYR A 107 11.90 2.91 11.62
C TYR A 107 12.40 3.87 10.54
N LEU A 108 11.53 4.58 9.82
CA LEU A 108 11.95 5.47 8.75
C LEU A 108 12.70 6.71 9.28
N GLU A 109 12.33 7.26 10.45
CA GLU A 109 13.06 8.38 11.05
C GLU A 109 14.50 7.96 11.42
N ASN A 110 14.71 6.73 11.92
CA ASN A 110 16.04 6.22 12.26
C ASN A 110 16.82 5.67 11.05
N ASN A 111 16.20 5.56 9.87
CA ASN A 111 16.82 5.04 8.66
C ASN A 111 16.58 5.96 7.45
N PRO A 112 17.24 7.13 7.37
CA PRO A 112 16.98 8.16 6.35
C PRO A 112 17.24 7.68 4.92
N GLY A 113 18.07 6.64 4.72
CA GLY A 113 18.35 6.04 3.42
C GLY A 113 17.31 5.03 2.93
N VAL A 114 16.26 4.73 3.74
CA VAL A 114 15.18 3.81 3.36
C VAL A 114 14.00 4.61 2.82
N PHE A 115 13.55 4.26 1.61
CA PHE A 115 12.39 4.87 0.96
C PHE A 115 11.08 4.39 1.58
N CYS A 116 10.93 3.07 1.70
CA CYS A 116 9.69 2.43 2.12
C CYS A 116 9.96 1.31 3.12
N CYS A 117 9.14 1.22 4.15
CA CYS A 117 9.02 0.03 4.97
C CYS A 117 7.60 -0.56 4.90
N GLY A 118 7.53 -1.89 4.79
CA GLY A 118 6.33 -2.68 5.00
C GLY A 118 6.41 -3.49 6.29
N SER A 119 5.53 -4.46 6.46
CA SER A 119 5.53 -5.34 7.63
C SER A 119 5.04 -6.75 7.31
N ARG A 120 5.10 -7.65 8.30
CA ARG A 120 4.38 -8.92 8.27
C ARG A 120 2.89 -8.70 8.49
N ALA A 121 2.09 -9.67 8.03
CA ALA A 121 0.64 -9.62 8.15
C ALA A 121 0.04 -10.93 8.66
N ILE A 122 -1.07 -10.82 9.36
CA ILE A 122 -1.95 -11.94 9.73
C ILE A 122 -3.02 -12.06 8.65
N LYS A 123 -3.13 -13.21 7.99
CA LYS A 123 -4.23 -13.45 7.06
C LYS A 123 -5.53 -13.68 7.81
N ILE A 124 -6.57 -12.95 7.39
CA ILE A 124 -7.94 -13.15 7.88
C ILE A 124 -8.87 -13.48 6.71
N ASP A 125 -9.91 -14.25 7.00
CA ASP A 125 -10.98 -14.56 6.04
C ASP A 125 -11.96 -13.37 5.90
N ARG A 126 -12.98 -13.54 5.04
CA ARG A 126 -14.04 -12.54 4.84
C ARG A 126 -14.78 -12.16 6.14
N ASN A 127 -14.83 -13.04 7.11
CA ASN A 127 -15.52 -12.83 8.39
C ASN A 127 -14.60 -12.25 9.47
N GLY A 128 -13.28 -12.10 9.18
CA GLY A 128 -12.28 -11.61 10.11
C GLY A 128 -11.61 -12.70 10.97
N ASN A 129 -11.92 -13.98 10.73
CA ASN A 129 -11.29 -15.08 11.43
C ASN A 129 -9.85 -15.26 10.97
N VAL A 130 -8.95 -15.56 11.91
CA VAL A 130 -7.53 -15.79 11.60
C VAL A 130 -7.38 -17.17 10.94
N GLY A 131 -6.85 -17.18 9.71
CA GLY A 131 -6.69 -18.39 8.89
C GLY A 131 -5.42 -19.21 9.17
N GLY A 132 -4.74 -18.99 10.30
CA GLY A 132 -3.53 -19.72 10.69
C GLY A 132 -2.26 -19.42 9.88
N THR A 133 -2.36 -18.76 8.74
CA THR A 133 -1.21 -18.44 7.88
C THR A 133 -0.75 -17.00 8.09
N LEU A 134 0.52 -16.85 8.41
CA LEU A 134 1.18 -15.54 8.46
C LEU A 134 1.86 -15.23 7.12
N MET A 135 1.91 -13.95 6.76
CA MET A 135 2.70 -13.46 5.62
C MET A 135 4.05 -12.96 6.15
N HIS A 136 5.13 -13.57 5.66
CA HIS A 136 6.50 -13.27 6.06
C HIS A 136 7.33 -12.80 4.86
N PRO A 137 7.17 -11.54 4.42
CA PRO A 137 8.01 -11.00 3.36
C PRO A 137 9.46 -10.90 3.81
N PRO A 138 10.44 -10.91 2.86
CA PRO A 138 11.87 -10.78 3.19
C PRO A 138 12.12 -9.43 3.90
N PRO A 139 12.91 -9.40 4.99
CA PRO A 139 13.00 -8.21 5.84
C PRO A 139 13.86 -7.08 5.26
N ASP A 140 14.99 -7.39 4.65
CA ASP A 140 15.97 -6.40 4.22
C ASP A 140 15.98 -6.21 2.69
N HIS A 141 16.64 -5.14 2.25
CA HIS A 141 16.68 -4.76 0.84
C HIS A 141 17.23 -5.85 -0.07
N GLN A 142 18.33 -6.51 0.32
CA GLN A 142 18.92 -7.56 -0.50
C GLN A 142 17.97 -8.76 -0.61
N GLY A 143 17.37 -9.18 0.49
CA GLY A 143 16.38 -10.24 0.49
C GLY A 143 15.14 -9.90 -0.35
N ILE A 144 14.72 -8.63 -0.38
CA ILE A 144 13.63 -8.14 -1.24
C ILE A 144 14.02 -8.27 -2.72
N VAL A 145 15.23 -7.86 -3.10
CA VAL A 145 15.74 -7.99 -4.46
C VAL A 145 15.85 -9.45 -4.87
N ASP A 146 16.44 -10.28 -4.01
CA ASP A 146 16.62 -11.72 -4.28
C ASP A 146 15.26 -12.43 -4.41
N PHE A 147 14.26 -12.04 -3.62
CA PHE A 147 12.91 -12.58 -3.70
C PHE A 147 12.23 -12.24 -5.04
N LEU A 148 12.37 -10.99 -5.52
CA LEU A 148 11.87 -10.59 -6.84
C LEU A 148 12.54 -11.39 -7.97
N LEU A 149 13.85 -11.60 -7.90
CA LEU A 149 14.61 -12.29 -8.93
C LEU A 149 14.37 -13.80 -8.95
N THR A 150 14.20 -14.43 -7.77
CA THR A 150 14.11 -15.90 -7.63
C THR A 150 12.68 -16.40 -7.54
N GLN A 151 11.87 -15.83 -6.63
CA GLN A 151 10.48 -16.25 -6.42
C GLN A 151 9.52 -15.61 -7.40
N LYS A 152 9.93 -14.49 -8.01
CA LYS A 152 9.10 -13.74 -8.98
C LYS A 152 7.73 -13.36 -8.41
N LEU A 153 7.68 -12.95 -7.15
CA LEU A 153 6.49 -12.54 -6.42
C LEU A 153 6.68 -11.14 -5.83
N ASN A 154 5.58 -10.48 -5.47
CA ASN A 154 5.64 -9.18 -4.79
C ASN A 154 6.25 -9.36 -3.39
N PRO A 155 7.37 -8.71 -3.07
CA PRO A 155 8.10 -8.88 -1.80
C PRO A 155 7.58 -8.01 -0.67
N ILE A 156 6.56 -7.17 -0.91
CA ILE A 156 6.02 -6.23 0.07
C ILE A 156 4.50 -6.35 0.09
N ILE A 157 3.94 -6.34 1.28
CA ILE A 157 2.48 -6.35 1.48
C ILE A 157 2.01 -4.89 1.42
N ASP A 158 1.48 -4.47 0.28
CA ASP A 158 1.18 -3.08 -0.04
C ASP A 158 0.39 -2.32 1.05
N PRO A 159 -0.75 -2.82 1.59
CA PRO A 159 -1.49 -2.12 2.65
C PRO A 159 -0.76 -2.06 4.00
N SER A 160 0.44 -2.64 4.11
CA SER A 160 1.31 -2.52 5.28
C SER A 160 2.42 -1.48 5.10
N THR A 161 2.37 -0.63 4.09
CA THR A 161 3.51 0.22 3.75
C THR A 161 3.39 1.63 4.30
N LEU A 162 4.55 2.15 4.74
CA LEU A 162 4.82 3.56 4.96
C LEU A 162 6.02 3.96 4.09
N PHE A 163 5.88 5.03 3.30
CA PHE A 163 6.97 5.51 2.45
C PHE A 163 7.13 7.03 2.46
N ARG A 164 8.30 7.52 2.02
CA ARG A 164 8.58 8.96 1.91
C ARG A 164 7.84 9.54 0.73
N LYS A 165 7.00 10.56 0.98
CA LYS A 165 6.22 11.23 -0.07
C LYS A 165 7.10 11.82 -1.16
N GLN A 166 8.21 12.51 -0.81
CA GLN A 166 9.07 13.12 -1.80
C GLN A 166 9.71 12.10 -2.73
N ASP A 167 10.23 10.99 -2.19
CA ASP A 167 10.78 9.91 -3.01
C ASP A 167 9.75 9.29 -3.96
N PHE A 168 8.51 9.15 -3.50
CA PHE A 168 7.40 8.68 -4.34
C PHE A 168 7.11 9.64 -5.50
N MET A 169 7.15 10.95 -5.24
CA MET A 169 6.97 11.97 -6.29
C MET A 169 8.11 11.94 -7.30
N ASP A 170 9.36 11.83 -6.83
CA ASP A 170 10.56 11.73 -7.68
C ASP A 170 10.58 10.47 -8.55
N LEU A 171 9.98 9.38 -8.07
CA LEU A 171 9.78 8.13 -8.82
C LEU A 171 8.68 8.22 -9.89
N GLY A 172 7.95 9.33 -9.98
CA GLY A 172 6.88 9.53 -10.95
C GLY A 172 5.55 8.89 -10.54
N GLN A 173 5.33 8.67 -9.24
CA GLN A 173 4.08 8.19 -8.65
C GLN A 173 3.70 6.75 -9.09
N TYR A 174 2.45 6.33 -8.85
CA TYR A 174 1.93 5.08 -9.43
C TYR A 174 1.72 5.25 -10.94
N SER A 175 2.18 4.26 -11.71
CA SER A 175 2.01 4.25 -13.16
C SER A 175 0.52 4.20 -13.56
N LEU A 176 0.16 5.00 -14.57
CA LEU A 176 -1.18 4.98 -15.17
C LEU A 176 -1.25 4.12 -16.43
N ASP A 177 -0.23 3.31 -16.73
CA ASP A 177 -0.25 2.33 -17.82
C ASP A 177 -1.31 1.25 -17.50
N LYS A 178 -2.35 1.21 -18.32
CA LYS A 178 -3.48 0.27 -18.15
C LYS A 178 -3.06 -1.19 -18.15
N SER A 179 -1.93 -1.53 -18.76
CA SER A 179 -1.43 -2.90 -18.85
C SER A 179 -0.82 -3.42 -17.54
N ILE A 180 -0.59 -2.54 -16.56
CA ILE A 180 -0.04 -2.90 -15.24
C ILE A 180 -0.88 -2.38 -14.06
N TYR A 181 -2.11 -1.90 -14.31
CA TYR A 181 -3.01 -1.34 -13.29
C TYR A 181 -3.35 -2.27 -12.13
N THR A 182 -3.17 -3.57 -12.33
CA THR A 182 -3.46 -4.57 -11.31
C THR A 182 -2.29 -4.87 -10.38
N VAL A 183 -1.10 -4.32 -10.66
CA VAL A 183 0.12 -4.50 -9.85
C VAL A 183 0.91 -3.18 -9.70
N PRO A 184 0.23 -2.07 -9.33
CA PRO A 184 0.85 -0.75 -9.31
C PRO A 184 1.94 -0.61 -8.23
N ASP A 185 1.78 -1.31 -7.13
CA ASP A 185 2.70 -1.40 -6.02
C ASP A 185 3.99 -2.10 -6.43
N MET A 186 3.90 -3.25 -7.08
CA MET A 186 5.06 -3.98 -7.56
C MET A 186 5.88 -3.18 -8.57
N ASP A 187 5.23 -2.47 -9.50
CA ASP A 187 5.91 -1.56 -10.43
C ASP A 187 6.67 -0.45 -9.67
N LEU A 188 6.05 0.14 -8.66
CA LEU A 188 6.68 1.17 -7.83
C LEU A 188 7.91 0.63 -7.10
N TRP A 189 7.83 -0.58 -6.51
CA TRP A 189 8.96 -1.20 -5.82
C TRP A 189 10.11 -1.51 -6.77
N CYS A 190 9.81 -2.02 -7.96
CA CYS A 190 10.81 -2.29 -9.00
C CYS A 190 11.53 -0.99 -9.43
N ARG A 191 10.79 0.09 -9.72
CA ARG A 191 11.38 1.40 -10.05
C ARG A 191 12.21 1.98 -8.92
N ALA A 192 11.78 1.82 -7.68
CA ALA A 192 12.52 2.26 -6.51
C ALA A 192 13.88 1.56 -6.40
N ILE A 193 13.91 0.22 -6.57
CA ILE A 193 15.16 -0.56 -6.55
C ILE A 193 16.10 -0.12 -7.66
N ILE A 194 15.60 0.02 -8.89
CA ILE A 194 16.42 0.44 -10.05
C ILE A 194 17.02 1.83 -9.84
N SER A 195 16.31 2.72 -9.16
CA SER A 195 16.79 4.07 -8.83
C SER A 195 17.72 4.14 -7.61
N GLY A 196 18.09 2.99 -7.02
CA GLY A 196 18.96 2.88 -5.85
C GLY A 196 18.29 3.13 -4.50
N ARG A 197 16.96 3.27 -4.46
CA ARG A 197 16.22 3.43 -3.21
C ARG A 197 16.08 2.09 -2.46
N LYS A 198 16.24 2.14 -1.14
CA LYS A 198 16.17 0.94 -0.29
C LYS A 198 14.75 0.70 0.22
N LEU A 199 14.37 -0.58 0.24
CA LEU A 199 13.10 -1.07 0.77
C LEU A 199 13.38 -1.99 1.96
N PHE A 200 12.41 -2.09 2.89
CA PHE A 200 12.52 -2.92 4.08
C PHE A 200 11.16 -3.47 4.50
N ASN A 201 11.13 -4.59 5.22
CA ASN A 201 9.92 -5.07 5.89
C ASN A 201 10.22 -5.32 7.36
N LEU A 202 9.51 -4.64 8.23
CA LEU A 202 9.54 -4.89 9.68
C LEU A 202 9.13 -6.34 9.97
N ARG A 203 9.77 -6.96 10.95
CA ARG A 203 9.46 -8.33 11.39
C ARG A 203 8.20 -8.40 12.24
N ASP A 204 7.65 -7.26 12.61
CA ASP A 204 6.43 -7.14 13.38
C ASP A 204 5.20 -7.49 12.55
N LEU A 205 4.18 -8.05 13.19
CA LEU A 205 2.84 -8.21 12.63
C LEU A 205 2.09 -6.90 12.86
N LEU A 206 1.86 -6.11 11.81
CA LEU A 206 1.28 -4.77 11.96
C LEU A 206 -0.07 -4.60 11.26
N ILE A 207 -0.47 -5.57 10.43
CA ILE A 207 -1.80 -5.57 9.81
C ILE A 207 -2.44 -6.97 9.84
N LYS A 208 -3.78 -6.98 9.75
CA LYS A 208 -4.56 -8.16 9.37
C LYS A 208 -4.99 -7.96 7.92
N TYR A 209 -4.44 -8.79 7.03
CA TYR A 209 -4.69 -8.77 5.60
C TYR A 209 -5.87 -9.66 5.25
N ARG A 210 -6.91 -9.10 4.63
CA ARG A 210 -8.13 -9.82 4.32
C ARG A 210 -8.06 -10.53 2.98
N ILE A 211 -8.35 -11.83 2.99
CA ILE A 211 -8.56 -12.60 1.77
C ILE A 211 -10.04 -12.47 1.36
N ASN A 212 -10.28 -11.51 0.48
CA ASN A 212 -11.62 -11.23 -0.04
C ASN A 212 -11.80 -11.90 -1.42
N PRO A 213 -12.69 -12.90 -1.57
CA PRO A 213 -12.93 -13.54 -2.87
C PRO A 213 -13.41 -12.59 -3.97
N LYS A 214 -14.04 -11.46 -3.60
CA LYS A 214 -14.48 -10.41 -4.51
C LYS A 214 -13.49 -9.24 -4.62
N GLY A 215 -12.39 -9.28 -3.86
CA GLY A 215 -11.33 -8.27 -3.91
C GLY A 215 -10.57 -8.32 -5.23
N MET A 216 -9.87 -7.23 -5.54
CA MET A 216 -9.14 -7.05 -6.79
C MET A 216 -8.19 -8.20 -7.11
N THR A 217 -7.43 -8.67 -6.11
CA THR A 217 -6.45 -9.76 -6.26
C THR A 217 -7.07 -11.07 -6.73
N MET A 218 -8.31 -11.37 -6.33
CA MET A 218 -9.00 -12.60 -6.71
C MET A 218 -9.84 -12.41 -7.97
N ALA A 219 -10.48 -11.27 -8.14
CA ALA A 219 -11.36 -10.97 -9.27
C ALA A 219 -10.60 -10.80 -10.60
N HIS A 220 -9.35 -10.30 -10.55
CA HIS A 220 -8.54 -9.99 -11.74
C HIS A 220 -7.27 -10.85 -11.84
N ARG A 221 -7.36 -12.11 -11.43
CA ARG A 221 -6.20 -13.02 -11.39
C ARG A 221 -5.48 -13.22 -12.74
N PRO A 222 -6.18 -13.37 -13.88
CA PRO A 222 -5.51 -13.51 -15.18
C PRO A 222 -4.75 -12.24 -15.57
N GLU A 223 -5.41 -11.08 -15.53
CA GLU A 223 -4.82 -9.78 -15.89
C GLU A 223 -3.66 -9.43 -14.94
N MET A 224 -3.79 -9.77 -13.65
CA MET A 224 -2.73 -9.59 -12.66
C MET A 224 -1.50 -10.42 -12.99
N LYS A 225 -1.65 -11.67 -13.45
CA LYS A 225 -0.51 -12.51 -13.84
C LYS A 225 0.23 -11.93 -15.04
N GLU A 226 -0.48 -11.44 -16.04
CA GLU A 226 0.10 -10.82 -17.23
C GLU A 226 0.85 -9.54 -16.87
N ALA A 227 0.20 -8.65 -16.13
CA ALA A 227 0.79 -7.41 -15.63
C ALA A 227 2.04 -7.67 -14.79
N HIS A 228 1.96 -8.64 -13.88
CA HIS A 228 3.07 -9.08 -13.04
C HIS A 228 4.27 -9.56 -13.87
N PHE A 229 4.02 -10.40 -14.86
CA PHE A 229 5.08 -10.88 -15.76
C PHE A 229 5.73 -9.73 -16.54
N LYS A 230 4.94 -8.77 -17.04
CA LYS A 230 5.44 -7.58 -17.74
C LYS A 230 6.36 -6.74 -16.85
N VAL A 231 5.93 -6.45 -15.60
CA VAL A 231 6.73 -5.68 -14.64
C VAL A 231 8.04 -6.40 -14.31
N LEU A 232 7.97 -7.70 -14.02
CA LEU A 232 9.17 -8.49 -13.70
C LEU A 232 10.17 -8.56 -14.86
N LYS A 233 9.67 -8.79 -16.07
CA LYS A 233 10.56 -8.84 -17.26
C LYS A 233 11.34 -7.54 -17.38
N LYS A 234 10.63 -6.40 -17.32
CA LYS A 234 11.27 -5.08 -17.37
C LYS A 234 12.25 -4.89 -16.21
N PHE A 235 11.87 -5.24 -15.00
CA PHE A 235 12.74 -5.13 -13.82
C PHE A 235 14.05 -5.91 -13.99
N VAL A 236 14.00 -7.17 -14.45
CA VAL A 236 15.21 -8.00 -14.66
C VAL A 236 16.13 -7.39 -15.71
N GLU A 237 15.57 -6.89 -16.82
CA GLU A 237 16.33 -6.20 -17.87
C GLU A 237 17.04 -4.95 -17.32
N ASP A 238 16.30 -4.06 -16.68
CA ASP A 238 16.81 -2.80 -16.12
C ASP A 238 17.86 -3.06 -15.01
N TYR A 239 17.60 -4.01 -14.12
CA TYR A 239 18.50 -4.37 -13.02
C TYR A 239 19.84 -4.92 -13.51
N ASN A 240 19.83 -5.75 -14.55
CA ASN A 240 21.05 -6.26 -15.15
C ASN A 240 21.86 -5.17 -15.87
N ASN A 241 21.20 -4.18 -16.46
CA ASN A 241 21.87 -3.03 -17.07
C ASN A 241 22.56 -2.17 -16.03
N VAL A 242 21.85 -1.81 -14.94
CA VAL A 242 22.44 -1.04 -13.82
C VAL A 242 23.65 -1.77 -13.22
N LYS A 243 23.58 -3.09 -13.03
CA LYS A 243 24.74 -3.87 -12.53
C LYS A 243 25.95 -3.83 -13.47
N LYS A 244 25.74 -3.88 -14.79
CA LYS A 244 26.82 -3.78 -15.77
C LYS A 244 27.49 -2.41 -15.76
N ASP A 245 26.70 -1.34 -15.57
CA ASP A 245 27.24 0.02 -15.53
C ASP A 245 28.04 0.31 -14.27
N ILE A 246 27.66 -0.30 -13.12
CA ILE A 246 28.43 -0.20 -11.86
C ILE A 246 29.74 -1.01 -11.92
N ALA A 247 29.79 -2.09 -12.72
CA ALA A 247 30.97 -2.94 -12.87
C ALA A 247 32.02 -2.41 -13.86
N ARG A 248 31.74 -1.36 -14.58
CA ARG A 248 32.64 -0.63 -15.49
C ARG A 248 33.30 0.55 -14.81
#